data_9bfbb563283bb739af7ecaa124ba7a53
#
_entry.id   9bfbb563283bb739af7ecaa124ba7a53
#
_cell.length_a   1.000
_cell.length_b   1.000
_cell.length_c   1.000
_cell.angle_alpha   90.00
_cell.angle_beta   90.00
_cell.angle_gamma   90.00
#
_symmetry.space_group_name_H-M   'P 1'
#
loop_
_entity.id
_entity.type
_entity.pdbx_description
1 polymer ?
#
loop_
_entity_poly.entity_id
_entity_poly.type
_entity_poly.pdbx_seq_one_letter_code
_entity_poly.pdbx_strand_id
1 'polypeptide(L)'
;KENLSDPDVLNEYKRIYATGKRSCSQYVKANLQRNSKEQSNGETAFEFFIEAIKDDSLILLDEPENSLSAKWQMELSRYISGAVRAFRCQFIIATHSPFILSTPGARIYNLDSMPIGVERWYNLENIRSYYQLFKENEHFFDK
;
A
#
# COMPACT_ATOMS: atom_id res chain seq x y z
N LYS A 1 -0.32 -4.10 -15.81
CA LYS A 1 0.00 -5.36 -15.09
C LYS A 1 1.51 -5.42 -14.96
N GLU A 2 2.05 -4.66 -14.02
CA GLU A 2 3.43 -4.90 -13.58
C GLU A 2 3.41 -6.21 -12.82
N ASN A 3 3.97 -7.20 -13.50
CA ASN A 3 4.04 -8.57 -13.02
C ASN A 3 5.04 -8.57 -11.85
N LEU A 4 4.57 -8.73 -10.63
CA LEU A 4 5.41 -8.90 -9.42
C LEU A 4 6.29 -10.19 -9.48
N SER A 5 6.24 -10.89 -10.61
CA SER A 5 7.16 -11.93 -11.03
C SER A 5 8.23 -11.38 -11.97
N ASP A 6 8.32 -10.05 -12.17
CA ASP A 6 9.35 -9.45 -13.01
C ASP A 6 10.71 -9.70 -12.33
N PRO A 7 11.61 -10.44 -12.98
CA PRO A 7 12.95 -10.75 -12.46
C PRO A 7 13.75 -9.50 -12.14
N ASP A 8 13.48 -8.38 -12.82
CA ASP A 8 14.20 -7.12 -12.63
C ASP A 8 13.79 -6.43 -11.33
N VAL A 9 12.50 -6.43 -10.99
CA VAL A 9 12.00 -5.94 -9.70
C VAL A 9 12.54 -6.81 -8.56
N LEU A 10 12.53 -8.13 -8.74
CA LEU A 10 13.08 -9.07 -7.75
C LEU A 10 14.61 -8.94 -7.62
N ASN A 11 15.32 -8.68 -8.70
CA ASN A 11 16.77 -8.47 -8.72
C ASN A 11 17.15 -7.12 -8.13
N GLU A 12 16.35 -6.09 -8.32
CA GLU A 12 16.54 -4.80 -7.68
C GLU A 12 16.33 -4.89 -6.16
N TYR A 13 15.30 -5.60 -5.71
CA TYR A 13 15.13 -5.95 -4.30
C TYR A 13 16.31 -6.77 -3.76
N LYS A 14 16.78 -7.79 -4.49
CA LYS A 14 17.95 -8.60 -4.10
C LYS A 14 19.24 -7.79 -4.07
N ARG A 15 19.46 -6.86 -4.98
CA ARG A 15 20.63 -5.95 -4.98
C ARG A 15 20.65 -5.06 -3.74
N ILE A 16 19.48 -4.56 -3.33
CA ILE A 16 19.31 -3.75 -2.13
C ILE A 16 19.65 -4.57 -0.88
N TYR A 17 19.27 -5.85 -0.86
CA TYR A 17 19.56 -6.77 0.24
C TYR A 17 20.99 -7.30 0.27
N ALA A 18 21.60 -7.54 -0.88
CA ALA A 18 22.99 -8.03 -0.97
C ALA A 18 23.99 -7.03 -0.40
N THR A 19 23.64 -5.75 -0.35
CA THR A 19 24.49 -4.70 0.27
C THR A 19 24.33 -4.60 1.78
N GLY A 20 23.47 -5.41 2.43
CA GLY A 20 23.51 -5.81 3.85
C GLY A 20 23.53 -4.74 4.93
N LYS A 21 23.21 -3.45 4.68
CA LYS A 21 23.40 -2.37 5.66
C LYS A 21 22.34 -1.27 5.67
N ARG A 22 21.25 -1.38 4.92
CA ARG A 22 20.22 -0.33 4.96
C ARG A 22 18.91 -0.90 5.47
N SER A 23 18.37 -0.30 6.54
CA SER A 23 17.02 -0.56 7.00
C SER A 23 16.01 -0.09 5.95
N CYS A 24 14.77 -0.62 6.01
CA CYS A 24 13.66 -0.22 5.15
C CYS A 24 13.50 1.29 5.05
N SER A 25 13.55 1.98 6.19
CA SER A 25 13.42 3.45 6.26
C SER A 25 14.54 4.18 5.51
N GLN A 26 15.77 3.68 5.53
CA GLN A 26 16.90 4.31 4.83
C GLN A 26 16.83 4.17 3.31
N TYR A 27 16.30 3.05 2.82
CA TYR A 27 16.10 2.84 1.39
C TYR A 27 15.03 3.79 0.83
N VAL A 28 13.90 3.89 1.53
CA VAL A 28 12.80 4.75 1.09
C VAL A 28 13.18 6.22 1.17
N LYS A 29 13.87 6.67 2.24
CA LYS A 29 14.43 8.02 2.32
C LYS A 29 15.34 8.34 1.13
N ALA A 30 16.22 7.43 0.73
CA ALA A 30 17.10 7.64 -0.41
C ALA A 30 16.37 7.78 -1.76
N ASN A 31 15.17 7.17 -1.89
CA ASN A 31 14.36 7.28 -3.11
C ASN A 31 13.37 8.46 -3.07
N LEU A 32 12.87 8.86 -1.89
CA LEU A 32 12.00 10.03 -1.72
C LEU A 32 12.77 11.35 -1.86
N GLN A 33 13.99 11.44 -1.37
CA GLN A 33 14.83 12.65 -1.47
C GLN A 33 15.12 13.11 -2.92
N ARG A 34 14.86 12.28 -3.92
CA ARG A 34 15.02 12.66 -5.34
C ARG A 34 13.92 13.58 -5.87
N ASN A 35 12.78 13.72 -5.17
CA ASN A 35 11.61 14.46 -5.65
C ASN A 35 11.23 15.69 -4.81
N SER A 36 12.03 16.09 -3.82
CA SER A 36 11.66 17.11 -2.85
C SER A 36 11.95 18.53 -3.35
N LYS A 37 10.96 19.17 -3.98
CA LYS A 37 10.87 20.63 -4.02
C LYS A 37 9.52 21.21 -3.59
N GLU A 38 8.50 20.38 -3.35
CA GLU A 38 7.22 20.80 -2.74
C GLU A 38 6.68 19.65 -1.87
N GLN A 39 6.99 19.67 -0.59
CA GLN A 39 6.42 18.70 0.36
C GLN A 39 4.93 19.00 0.57
N SER A 40 4.06 18.12 0.11
CA SER A 40 2.64 18.14 0.48
C SER A 40 2.43 17.43 1.83
N ASN A 41 1.35 17.79 2.56
CA ASN A 41 1.00 17.13 3.83
C ASN A 41 0.93 15.59 3.72
N GLY A 42 0.55 15.06 2.55
CA GLY A 42 0.49 13.63 2.29
C GLY A 42 1.86 12.97 2.15
N GLU A 43 2.86 13.68 1.66
CA GLU A 43 4.25 13.20 1.58
C GLU A 43 4.85 13.05 2.98
N THR A 44 4.66 14.06 3.82
CA THR A 44 5.11 14.04 5.22
C THR A 44 4.44 12.89 6.01
N ALA A 45 3.14 12.65 5.81
CA ALA A 45 2.44 11.52 6.43
C ALA A 45 2.98 10.17 5.95
N PHE A 46 3.27 10.04 4.66
CA PHE A 46 3.85 8.83 4.10
C PHE A 46 5.27 8.56 4.64
N GLU A 47 6.11 9.59 4.72
CA GLU A 47 7.45 9.50 5.35
C GLU A 47 7.36 9.03 6.80
N PHE A 48 6.39 9.54 7.57
CA PHE A 48 6.15 9.11 8.94
C PHE A 48 5.83 7.62 9.03
N PHE A 49 4.94 7.10 8.16
CA PHE A 49 4.63 5.67 8.13
C PHE A 49 5.87 4.82 7.86
N ILE A 50 6.71 5.24 6.92
CA ILE A 50 7.92 4.51 6.56
C ILE A 50 8.93 4.50 7.71
N GLU A 51 9.11 5.62 8.40
CA GLU A 51 10.04 5.73 9.52
C GLU A 51 9.61 4.90 10.73
N ALA A 52 8.30 4.76 10.94
CA ALA A 52 7.73 3.98 12.04
C ALA A 52 7.89 2.46 11.83
N ILE A 53 8.01 2.00 10.58
CA ILE A 53 8.10 0.58 10.25
C ILE A 53 9.54 0.08 10.41
N LYS A 54 9.72 -0.88 11.30
CA LYS A 54 10.99 -1.57 11.55
C LYS A 54 10.95 -2.97 10.97
N ASP A 55 12.12 -3.50 10.66
CA ASP A 55 12.25 -4.89 10.21
C ASP A 55 11.73 -5.86 11.28
N ASP A 56 11.17 -7.00 10.85
CA ASP A 56 10.71 -8.09 11.72
C ASP A 56 9.65 -7.64 12.75
N SER A 57 8.72 -6.77 12.35
CA SER A 57 7.75 -6.17 13.24
C SER A 57 6.29 -6.44 12.83
N LEU A 58 5.39 -6.40 13.83
CA LEU A 58 3.95 -6.34 13.62
C LEU A 58 3.51 -4.87 13.67
N ILE A 59 2.87 -4.42 12.62
CA ILE A 59 2.40 -3.05 12.45
C ILE A 59 0.88 -3.03 12.43
N LEU A 60 0.30 -2.19 13.27
CA LEU A 60 -1.13 -1.94 13.31
C LEU A 60 -1.39 -0.55 12.73
N LEU A 61 -2.25 -0.46 11.73
CA LEU A 61 -2.67 0.80 11.10
C LEU A 61 -4.19 0.93 11.17
N ASP A 62 -4.64 2.08 11.61
CA ASP A 62 -6.05 2.43 11.69
C ASP A 62 -6.33 3.61 10.77
N GLU A 63 -7.14 3.39 9.74
CA GLU A 63 -7.51 4.34 8.69
C GLU A 63 -6.35 5.21 8.17
N PRO A 64 -5.23 4.61 7.74
CA PRO A 64 -4.06 5.37 7.29
C PRO A 64 -4.36 6.27 6.08
N GLU A 65 -5.43 5.98 5.34
CA GLU A 65 -5.90 6.78 4.21
C GLU A 65 -6.33 8.20 4.57
N ASN A 66 -6.77 8.46 5.80
CA ASN A 66 -7.29 9.77 6.22
C ASN A 66 -6.26 10.90 6.07
N SER A 67 -4.97 10.58 6.12
CA SER A 67 -3.87 11.52 5.98
C SER A 67 -3.22 11.49 4.58
N LEU A 68 -3.71 10.62 3.67
CA LEU A 68 -3.05 10.33 2.40
C LEU A 68 -3.96 10.65 1.19
N SER A 69 -3.41 11.32 0.19
CA SER A 69 -4.06 11.40 -1.12
C SER A 69 -4.11 10.03 -1.81
N ALA A 70 -4.97 9.84 -2.81
CA ALA A 70 -5.08 8.58 -3.57
C ALA A 70 -3.72 8.08 -4.09
N LYS A 71 -2.88 8.99 -4.57
CA LYS A 71 -1.51 8.68 -5.00
C LYS A 71 -0.69 8.04 -3.87
N TRP A 72 -0.71 8.64 -2.69
CA TRP A 72 0.06 8.17 -1.55
C TRP A 72 -0.52 6.90 -0.93
N GLN A 73 -1.83 6.67 -1.03
CA GLN A 73 -2.45 5.40 -0.65
C GLN A 73 -1.97 4.25 -1.55
N MET A 74 -1.83 4.48 -2.86
CA MET A 74 -1.24 3.50 -3.78
C MET A 74 0.23 3.21 -3.45
N GLU A 75 1.01 4.24 -3.15
CA GLU A 75 2.41 4.05 -2.74
C GLU A 75 2.52 3.28 -1.41
N LEU A 76 1.63 3.56 -0.44
CA LEU A 76 1.57 2.81 0.81
C LEU A 76 1.26 1.32 0.57
N SER A 77 0.29 1.01 -0.29
CA SER A 77 -0.04 -0.38 -0.67
C SER A 77 1.17 -1.11 -1.28
N ARG A 78 1.90 -0.45 -2.18
CA ARG A 78 3.13 -0.99 -2.78
C ARG A 78 4.20 -1.22 -1.72
N TYR A 79 4.40 -0.24 -0.84
CA TYR A 79 5.37 -0.32 0.23
C TYR A 79 5.07 -1.47 1.20
N ILE A 80 3.80 -1.63 1.64
CA ILE A 80 3.35 -2.74 2.49
C ILE A 80 3.68 -4.09 1.84
N SER A 81 3.34 -4.25 0.55
CA SER A 81 3.66 -5.49 -0.19
C SER A 81 5.16 -5.78 -0.22
N GLY A 82 5.99 -4.75 -0.37
CA GLY A 82 7.44 -4.84 -0.32
C GLY A 82 7.94 -5.20 1.07
N ALA A 83 7.47 -4.51 2.10
CA ALA A 83 7.89 -4.69 3.48
C ALA A 83 7.58 -6.09 4.03
N VAL A 84 6.40 -6.65 3.72
CA VAL A 84 6.05 -8.03 4.09
C VAL A 84 7.03 -9.04 3.52
N ARG A 85 7.42 -8.88 2.24
CA ARG A 85 8.30 -9.84 1.57
C ARG A 85 9.75 -9.68 1.98
N ALA A 86 10.16 -8.45 2.16
CA ALA A 86 11.55 -8.10 2.26
C ALA A 86 12.03 -7.96 3.69
N PHE A 87 11.20 -7.48 4.60
CA PHE A 87 11.57 -7.13 5.97
C PHE A 87 10.87 -8.01 7.02
N ARG A 88 10.15 -9.06 6.58
CA ARG A 88 9.40 -9.98 7.45
C ARG A 88 8.41 -9.25 8.35
N CYS A 89 7.87 -8.14 7.85
CA CYS A 89 6.84 -7.39 8.56
C CYS A 89 5.48 -8.07 8.40
N GLN A 90 4.65 -7.95 9.43
CA GLN A 90 3.24 -8.28 9.38
C GLN A 90 2.43 -7.01 9.59
N PHE A 91 1.37 -6.82 8.79
CA PHE A 91 0.46 -5.69 8.92
C PHE A 91 -0.94 -6.17 9.26
N ILE A 92 -1.58 -5.46 10.18
CA ILE A 92 -3.02 -5.54 10.42
C ILE A 92 -3.55 -4.11 10.22
N ILE A 93 -4.45 -3.94 9.25
CA ILE A 93 -4.88 -2.62 8.80
C ILE A 93 -6.41 -2.57 8.81
N ALA A 94 -6.97 -1.63 9.56
CA ALA A 94 -8.36 -1.22 9.41
C ALA A 94 -8.41 -0.11 8.34
N THR A 95 -9.21 -0.27 7.30
CA THR A 95 -9.24 0.68 6.17
C THR A 95 -10.50 0.54 5.34
N HIS A 96 -10.97 1.65 4.78
CA HIS A 96 -12.00 1.72 3.75
C HIS A 96 -11.43 2.04 2.36
N SER A 97 -10.11 2.26 2.26
CA SER A 97 -9.45 2.64 1.01
C SER A 97 -9.45 1.52 -0.03
N PRO A 98 -9.98 1.74 -1.23
CA PRO A 98 -9.90 0.77 -2.32
C PRO A 98 -8.45 0.44 -2.71
N PHE A 99 -7.53 1.39 -2.56
CA PHE A 99 -6.11 1.22 -2.87
C PHE A 99 -5.40 0.29 -1.89
N ILE A 100 -5.70 0.43 -0.59
CA ILE A 100 -5.11 -0.41 0.47
C ILE A 100 -5.77 -1.79 0.47
N LEU A 101 -7.10 -1.86 0.35
CA LEU A 101 -7.84 -3.13 0.25
C LEU A 101 -7.39 -3.98 -0.95
N SER A 102 -6.97 -3.37 -2.06
CA SER A 102 -6.47 -4.08 -3.24
C SER A 102 -5.01 -4.56 -3.13
N THR A 103 -4.37 -4.41 -1.97
CA THR A 103 -2.97 -4.86 -1.75
C THR A 103 -2.83 -6.34 -2.10
N PRO A 104 -1.90 -6.71 -3.02
CA PRO A 104 -1.73 -8.09 -3.44
C PRO A 104 -1.35 -9.02 -2.28
N GLY A 105 -2.09 -10.13 -2.14
CA GLY A 105 -1.85 -11.13 -1.10
C GLY A 105 -2.46 -10.80 0.26
N ALA A 106 -3.13 -9.65 0.41
CA ALA A 106 -3.85 -9.32 1.63
C ALA A 106 -5.01 -10.29 1.89
N ARG A 107 -5.18 -10.67 3.14
CA ARG A 107 -6.37 -11.39 3.62
C ARG A 107 -7.31 -10.38 4.24
N ILE A 108 -8.51 -10.26 3.69
CA ILE A 108 -9.49 -9.26 4.11
C ILE A 108 -10.57 -9.92 4.94
N TYR A 109 -10.79 -9.40 6.13
CA TYR A 109 -11.91 -9.76 6.99
C TYR A 109 -12.98 -8.69 6.87
N ASN A 110 -14.14 -9.05 6.33
CA ASN A 110 -15.27 -8.15 6.25
C ASN A 110 -15.98 -8.12 7.61
N LEU A 111 -15.90 -6.99 8.29
CA LEU A 111 -16.51 -6.79 9.61
C LEU A 111 -17.96 -6.33 9.52
N ASP A 112 -18.41 -5.88 8.35
CA ASP A 112 -19.79 -5.44 8.10
C ASP A 112 -20.73 -6.63 7.80
N SER A 113 -20.16 -7.83 7.58
CA SER A 113 -20.94 -9.04 7.34
C SER A 113 -21.14 -9.89 8.60
N MET A 114 -22.29 -10.56 8.67
CA MET A 114 -22.59 -11.55 9.73
C MET A 114 -22.91 -12.90 9.09
N PRO A 115 -22.14 -13.95 9.39
CA PRO A 115 -20.95 -13.98 10.24
C PRO A 115 -19.76 -13.25 9.58
N ILE A 116 -18.85 -12.73 10.42
CA ILE A 116 -17.60 -12.17 9.97
C ILE A 116 -16.81 -13.23 9.19
N GLY A 117 -16.36 -12.90 8.00
CA GLY A 117 -15.68 -13.84 7.11
C GLY A 117 -14.57 -13.22 6.29
N VAL A 118 -13.79 -14.11 5.67
CA VAL A 118 -12.77 -13.67 4.67
C VAL A 118 -13.46 -13.43 3.34
N GLU A 119 -13.22 -12.27 2.76
CA GLU A 119 -13.81 -11.88 1.50
C GLU A 119 -12.78 -11.33 0.51
N ARG A 120 -13.16 -11.29 -0.75
CA ARG A 120 -12.36 -10.65 -1.80
C ARG A 120 -12.64 -9.14 -1.80
N TRP A 121 -11.59 -8.31 -1.88
CA TRP A 121 -11.72 -6.85 -1.83
C TRP A 121 -12.75 -6.29 -2.81
N TYR A 122 -12.85 -6.86 -4.00
CA TYR A 122 -13.76 -6.41 -5.05
C TYR A 122 -15.24 -6.81 -4.83
N ASN A 123 -15.54 -7.61 -3.80
CA ASN A 123 -16.89 -7.97 -3.40
C ASN A 123 -17.42 -7.09 -2.26
N LEU A 124 -16.57 -6.35 -1.58
CA LEU A 124 -16.97 -5.47 -0.49
C LEU A 124 -17.96 -4.41 -0.99
N GLU A 125 -18.96 -4.08 -0.19
CA GLU A 125 -20.05 -3.17 -0.57
C GLU A 125 -19.54 -1.79 -0.95
N ASN A 126 -18.63 -1.21 -0.18
CA ASN A 126 -18.02 0.07 -0.48
C ASN A 126 -17.27 0.06 -1.82
N ILE A 127 -16.54 -1.01 -2.14
CA ILE A 127 -15.82 -1.16 -3.40
C ILE A 127 -16.79 -1.32 -4.57
N ARG A 128 -17.87 -2.07 -4.38
CA ARG A 128 -18.92 -2.23 -5.39
C ARG A 128 -19.60 -0.88 -5.70
N SER A 129 -19.78 -0.05 -4.69
CA SER A 129 -20.32 1.31 -4.84
C SER A 129 -19.40 2.21 -5.69
N TYR A 130 -18.08 2.19 -5.45
CA TYR A 130 -17.10 2.87 -6.30
C TYR A 130 -17.15 2.36 -7.75
N TYR A 131 -17.15 1.04 -7.92
CA TYR A 131 -17.21 0.43 -9.24
C TYR A 131 -18.46 0.88 -10.01
N GLN A 132 -19.63 0.87 -9.35
CA GLN A 132 -20.88 1.31 -9.95
C GLN A 132 -20.83 2.78 -10.37
N LEU A 133 -20.33 3.67 -9.49
CA LEU A 133 -20.16 5.09 -9.78
C LEU A 133 -19.30 5.31 -11.03
N PHE A 134 -18.15 4.67 -11.12
CA PHE A 134 -17.25 4.83 -12.28
C PHE A 134 -17.85 4.22 -13.55
N LYS A 135 -18.53 3.09 -13.46
CA LYS A 135 -19.18 2.44 -14.58
C LYS A 135 -20.31 3.31 -15.17
N GLU A 136 -21.13 3.94 -14.33
CA GLU A 136 -22.20 4.83 -14.78
C GLU A 136 -21.67 6.09 -15.45
N ASN A 137 -20.46 6.50 -15.13
CA ASN A 137 -19.82 7.72 -15.62
C ASN A 137 -18.62 7.44 -16.55
N GLU A 138 -18.50 6.22 -17.07
CA GLU A 138 -17.34 5.79 -17.88
C GLU A 138 -17.08 6.73 -19.06
N HIS A 139 -18.14 7.25 -19.69
CA HIS A 139 -18.06 8.15 -20.82
C HIS A 139 -17.33 9.49 -20.56
N PHE A 140 -17.15 9.88 -19.30
CA PHE A 140 -16.33 11.04 -18.95
C PHE A 140 -14.82 10.75 -18.97
N PHE A 141 -14.42 9.49 -18.93
CA PHE A 141 -13.03 9.06 -18.85
C PHE A 141 -12.49 8.61 -20.23
N ASP A 142 -13.37 8.31 -21.18
CA ASP A 142 -13.02 7.97 -22.57
C ASP A 142 -12.69 9.26 -23.34
N LYS A 143 -11.40 9.57 -23.45
CA LYS A 143 -10.87 10.67 -24.28
C LYS A 143 -9.93 10.15 -25.33
#